data_c280de0886374cc5643cd9ee52a3dd6e
#
_entry.id   c280de0886374cc5643cd9ee52a3dd6e
#
_cell.length_a   1.000
_cell.length_b   1.000
_cell.length_c   1.000
_cell.angle_alpha   90.00
_cell.angle_beta   90.00
_cell.angle_gamma   90.00
#
_symmetry.space_group_name_H-M   'P 1'
#
loop_
_entity.id
_entity.type
_entity.pdbx_description
1 polymer ?
#
loop_
_entity_poly.entity_id
_entity_poly.type
_entity_poly.pdbx_seq_one_letter_code
_entity_poly.pdbx_strand_id
1 'polypeptide(L)'
;MHKKNNNKLLKRIIGITATVIILMAAVVAIIFFHLMRKPQIKLVEAMVNTINSSRESEMNQQYGTFDMGMNMINGSQSFSFEDNSDHSVDISLKRSASDHNFLAEAGVDDKTFKLYANKRTSLIYIDDMAIRIQYADNLITNMSNSQVVSLLGIDSDTVYSFGTAYENCMRMAANNYTDINGDDIQTDIIQKTLKYFFNMEGTSEGKQTVVTGDSTQDCKVYSVIFNVDDFYSYLDDCFGTHDINLQEVYDMLGKYIPEIDTIDNTAELVHDIKQFVDEMLDGRDITLYFAVNSNDELVKLYADHVSDRDMSMSLTFSGDKYTAQSYEFTVTDNSDNHLVIKKRDVSSDGETGVVFDVDISAVDLMDSVKPVSISASVELRLSGSDAVLGIQVGDAVFRKNADITGYKKGESIDLAWSGDSDGSMHIGCDPGAIDKPEYRDSLDIFDTDVISAYKFIKEIMNR
;
A
#
# COMPACT_ATOMS: atom_id res chain seq x y z
N MET A 1 -5.39 16.15 74.65
CA MET A 1 -5.00 14.73 74.32
C MET A 1 -5.53 14.20 72.98
N HIS A 2 -5.91 15.04 72.00
CA HIS A 2 -6.53 14.58 70.73
C HIS A 2 -5.61 14.56 69.48
N LYS A 3 -4.37 15.08 69.57
CA LYS A 3 -3.46 15.17 68.37
C LYS A 3 -2.73 13.87 68.01
N LYS A 4 -2.66 12.88 68.92
CA LYS A 4 -1.86 11.66 68.74
C LYS A 4 -2.59 10.54 67.96
N ASN A 5 -3.95 10.61 67.87
CA ASN A 5 -4.75 9.58 67.20
C ASN A 5 -4.86 9.79 65.67
N ASN A 6 -4.84 11.05 65.20
CA ASN A 6 -5.00 11.37 63.78
C ASN A 6 -3.79 10.91 62.95
N ASN A 7 -2.58 10.94 63.50
CA ASN A 7 -1.37 10.47 62.79
C ASN A 7 -1.33 8.94 62.57
N LYS A 8 -2.00 8.16 63.46
CA LYS A 8 -2.09 6.70 63.24
C LYS A 8 -3.11 6.35 62.18
N LEU A 9 -4.23 7.07 62.13
CA LEU A 9 -5.27 6.89 61.13
C LEU A 9 -4.74 7.29 59.74
N LEU A 10 -4.09 8.46 59.63
CA LEU A 10 -3.47 8.93 58.38
C LEU A 10 -2.43 7.95 57.86
N LYS A 11 -1.53 7.42 58.68
CA LYS A 11 -0.54 6.41 58.29
C LYS A 11 -1.20 5.10 57.81
N ARG A 12 -2.33 4.69 58.40
CA ARG A 12 -3.07 3.49 57.94
C ARG A 12 -3.75 3.77 56.58
N ILE A 13 -4.35 4.93 56.39
CA ILE A 13 -4.96 5.32 55.12
C ILE A 13 -3.89 5.36 54.01
N ILE A 14 -2.75 6.03 54.26
CA ILE A 14 -1.63 6.06 53.30
C ILE A 14 -1.11 4.66 53.00
N GLY A 15 -0.97 3.80 53.99
CA GLY A 15 -0.54 2.41 53.79
C GLY A 15 -1.54 1.61 52.96
N ILE A 16 -2.84 1.72 53.20
CA ILE A 16 -3.90 1.06 52.42
C ILE A 16 -3.91 1.59 51.00
N THR A 17 -3.84 2.91 50.78
CA THR A 17 -3.83 3.52 49.45
C THR A 17 -2.61 3.10 48.64
N ALA A 18 -1.43 3.10 49.27
CA ALA A 18 -0.20 2.60 48.63
C ALA A 18 -0.29 1.12 48.23
N THR A 19 -0.86 0.29 49.12
CA THR A 19 -1.08 -1.13 48.82
C THR A 19 -2.05 -1.33 47.67
N VAL A 20 -3.13 -0.58 47.57
CA VAL A 20 -4.09 -0.62 46.45
C VAL A 20 -3.45 -0.18 45.15
N ILE A 21 -2.65 0.88 45.16
CA ILE A 21 -1.93 1.36 43.97
C ILE A 21 -0.93 0.29 43.49
N ILE A 22 -0.18 -0.34 44.40
CA ILE A 22 0.77 -1.41 44.06
C ILE A 22 0.03 -2.64 43.47
N LEU A 23 -1.10 -3.02 44.06
CA LEU A 23 -1.92 -4.13 43.55
C LEU A 23 -2.50 -3.80 42.18
N MET A 24 -3.00 -2.58 41.94
CA MET A 24 -3.47 -2.16 40.62
C MET A 24 -2.32 -2.16 39.58
N ALA A 25 -1.16 -1.65 39.94
CA ALA A 25 0.01 -1.68 39.07
C ALA A 25 0.45 -3.12 38.75
N ALA A 26 0.40 -4.02 39.73
CA ALA A 26 0.68 -5.45 39.52
C ALA A 26 -0.34 -6.14 38.61
N VAL A 27 -1.64 -5.84 38.78
CA VAL A 27 -2.70 -6.34 37.91
C VAL A 27 -2.53 -5.82 36.47
N VAL A 28 -2.25 -4.53 36.28
CA VAL A 28 -1.96 -3.96 34.97
C VAL A 28 -0.72 -4.60 34.35
N ALA A 29 0.34 -4.80 35.13
CA ALA A 29 1.55 -5.49 34.66
C ALA A 29 1.26 -6.95 34.25
N ILE A 30 0.47 -7.69 35.05
CA ILE A 30 0.08 -9.07 34.72
C ILE A 30 -0.75 -9.11 33.42
N ILE A 31 -1.72 -8.22 33.27
CA ILE A 31 -2.55 -8.11 32.06
C ILE A 31 -1.65 -7.77 30.86
N PHE A 32 -0.75 -6.79 31.00
CA PHE A 32 0.20 -6.41 29.97
C PHE A 32 1.12 -7.58 29.58
N PHE A 33 1.72 -8.27 30.58
CA PHE A 33 2.53 -9.46 30.32
C PHE A 33 1.75 -10.61 29.69
N HIS A 34 0.48 -10.76 30.03
CA HIS A 34 -0.36 -11.79 29.41
C HIS A 34 -0.69 -11.44 27.96
N LEU A 35 -1.02 -10.18 27.68
CA LEU A 35 -1.24 -9.69 26.32
C LEU A 35 0.03 -9.85 25.46
N MET A 36 1.18 -9.43 25.98
CA MET A 36 2.47 -9.50 25.25
C MET A 36 2.95 -10.94 24.98
N ARG A 37 2.31 -11.95 25.58
CA ARG A 37 2.59 -13.37 25.30
C ARG A 37 1.67 -13.98 24.26
N LYS A 38 0.63 -13.27 23.84
CA LYS A 38 -0.26 -13.78 22.79
C LYS A 38 0.50 -13.94 21.48
N PRO A 39 0.35 -15.07 20.77
CA PRO A 39 1.00 -15.29 19.48
C PRO A 39 0.78 -14.18 18.49
N GLN A 40 -0.42 -13.61 18.42
CA GLN A 40 -0.75 -12.49 17.51
C GLN A 40 0.12 -11.26 17.75
N ILE A 41 0.35 -10.90 19.02
CA ILE A 41 1.23 -9.78 19.37
C ILE A 41 2.68 -10.11 19.02
N LYS A 42 3.10 -11.36 19.26
CA LYS A 42 4.43 -11.81 18.86
C LYS A 42 4.64 -11.77 17.36
N LEU A 43 3.63 -12.07 16.57
CA LEU A 43 3.70 -11.94 15.11
C LEU A 43 3.92 -10.49 14.69
N VAL A 44 3.12 -9.54 15.22
CA VAL A 44 3.27 -8.11 14.90
C VAL A 44 4.64 -7.59 15.35
N GLU A 45 5.06 -7.90 16.56
CA GLU A 45 6.38 -7.53 17.10
C GLU A 45 7.51 -8.05 16.20
N ALA A 46 7.44 -9.33 15.84
CA ALA A 46 8.45 -9.97 15.01
C ALA A 46 8.48 -9.38 13.59
N MET A 47 7.32 -9.08 12.99
CA MET A 47 7.26 -8.41 11.69
C MET A 47 7.89 -7.01 11.75
N VAL A 48 7.55 -6.21 12.76
CA VAL A 48 8.11 -4.86 12.93
C VAL A 48 9.62 -4.93 13.13
N ASN A 49 10.12 -5.84 13.95
CA ASN A 49 11.55 -6.03 14.18
C ASN A 49 12.27 -6.44 12.89
N THR A 50 11.68 -7.37 12.13
CA THR A 50 12.24 -7.82 10.85
C THR A 50 12.31 -6.70 9.82
N ILE A 51 11.22 -5.93 9.67
CA ILE A 51 11.21 -4.76 8.77
C ILE A 51 12.28 -3.75 9.21
N ASN A 52 12.37 -3.47 10.49
CA ASN A 52 13.38 -2.54 11.03
C ASN A 52 14.81 -3.04 10.85
N SER A 53 15.04 -4.36 10.77
CA SER A 53 16.37 -4.91 10.50
C SER A 53 16.93 -4.45 9.13
N SER A 54 16.05 -4.08 8.18
CA SER A 54 16.46 -3.50 6.88
C SER A 54 17.23 -2.20 7.00
N ARG A 55 17.17 -1.52 8.15
CA ARG A 55 18.03 -0.35 8.45
C ARG A 55 19.52 -0.69 8.50
N GLU A 56 19.85 -1.95 8.73
CA GLU A 56 21.24 -2.44 8.76
C GLU A 56 21.83 -2.66 7.36
N SER A 57 21.00 -2.57 6.29
CA SER A 57 21.49 -2.71 4.91
C SER A 57 22.55 -1.65 4.58
N GLU A 58 23.58 -2.03 3.84
CA GLU A 58 24.61 -1.09 3.38
C GLU A 58 24.02 0.04 2.56
N MET A 59 23.00 -0.26 1.74
CA MET A 59 22.28 0.71 0.95
C MET A 59 21.57 1.76 1.83
N ASN A 60 20.96 1.34 2.95
CA ASN A 60 20.37 2.27 3.90
C ASN A 60 21.45 3.04 4.69
N GLN A 61 22.53 2.38 5.10
CA GLN A 61 23.62 3.05 5.83
C GLN A 61 24.27 4.13 4.98
N GLN A 62 24.42 3.93 3.69
CA GLN A 62 25.03 4.89 2.77
C GLN A 62 24.01 5.93 2.27
N TYR A 63 22.86 5.52 1.76
CA TYR A 63 21.90 6.40 1.06
C TYR A 63 20.61 6.67 1.85
N GLY A 64 20.33 5.90 2.93
CA GLY A 64 19.11 6.06 3.72
C GLY A 64 17.86 5.55 3.01
N THR A 65 17.98 4.56 2.12
CA THR A 65 16.89 4.10 1.26
C THR A 65 15.69 3.55 2.00
N PHE A 66 15.91 2.85 3.13
CA PHE A 66 14.83 2.37 3.99
C PHE A 66 14.08 3.53 4.65
N ASP A 67 14.81 4.49 5.21
CA ASP A 67 14.21 5.66 5.86
C ASP A 67 13.49 6.55 4.84
N MET A 68 14.03 6.69 3.62
CA MET A 68 13.36 7.36 2.51
C MET A 68 12.04 6.66 2.16
N GLY A 69 12.05 5.33 2.00
CA GLY A 69 10.85 4.54 1.72
C GLY A 69 9.78 4.70 2.80
N MET A 70 10.16 4.65 4.07
CA MET A 70 9.23 4.86 5.20
C MET A 70 8.67 6.29 5.22
N ASN A 71 9.47 7.29 4.90
CA ASN A 71 9.03 8.67 4.80
C ASN A 71 8.07 8.88 3.61
N MET A 72 8.32 8.21 2.48
CA MET A 72 7.40 8.23 1.33
C MET A 72 6.04 7.62 1.65
N ILE A 73 6.01 6.49 2.36
CA ILE A 73 4.76 5.83 2.77
C ILE A 73 3.94 6.75 3.69
N ASN A 74 4.59 7.41 4.63
CA ASN A 74 3.94 8.22 5.67
C ASN A 74 3.67 9.67 5.26
N GLY A 75 4.18 10.14 4.12
CA GLY A 75 4.17 11.56 3.86
C GLY A 75 4.23 11.97 2.40
N SER A 76 5.12 12.90 2.15
CA SER A 76 5.32 13.50 0.85
C SER A 76 6.16 12.61 -0.06
N GLN A 77 5.93 12.71 -1.36
CA GLN A 77 6.59 11.90 -2.37
C GLN A 77 6.98 12.75 -3.56
N SER A 78 8.16 12.45 -4.14
CA SER A 78 8.58 12.97 -5.44
C SER A 78 9.19 11.84 -6.26
N PHE A 79 8.75 11.74 -7.49
CA PHE A 79 9.28 10.83 -8.49
C PHE A 79 9.33 11.55 -9.83
N SER A 80 10.42 11.39 -10.56
CA SER A 80 10.44 11.73 -11.98
C SER A 80 11.30 10.71 -12.76
N PHE A 81 10.90 10.49 -13.98
CA PHE A 81 11.61 9.65 -14.94
C PHE A 81 11.55 10.33 -16.31
N GLU A 82 12.68 10.48 -16.94
CA GLU A 82 12.83 11.03 -18.29
C GLU A 82 13.75 10.11 -19.10
N ASP A 83 13.32 9.73 -20.27
CA ASP A 83 14.15 8.99 -21.23
C ASP A 83 13.93 9.54 -22.65
N ASN A 84 15.00 9.95 -23.30
CA ASN A 84 15.02 10.58 -24.62
C ASN A 84 15.61 9.57 -25.63
N SER A 85 14.94 8.44 -25.82
CA SER A 85 15.25 7.48 -26.87
C SER A 85 14.61 7.86 -28.21
N ASP A 86 14.09 6.90 -28.96
CA ASP A 86 13.36 7.17 -30.24
C ASP A 86 12.11 8.04 -30.03
N HIS A 87 11.51 7.96 -28.82
CA HIS A 87 10.43 8.81 -28.33
C HIS A 87 10.82 9.38 -26.98
N SER A 88 10.62 10.68 -26.79
CA SER A 88 10.79 11.31 -25.49
C SER A 88 9.65 10.92 -24.57
N VAL A 89 9.99 10.36 -23.42
CA VAL A 89 9.03 10.00 -22.35
C VAL A 89 9.43 10.75 -21.09
N ASP A 90 8.49 11.52 -20.52
CA ASP A 90 8.63 12.23 -19.27
C ASP A 90 7.46 11.87 -18.35
N ILE A 91 7.75 11.39 -17.18
CA ILE A 91 6.74 11.08 -16.15
C ILE A 91 7.20 11.70 -14.84
N SER A 92 6.35 12.50 -14.23
CA SER A 92 6.61 13.00 -12.89
C SER A 92 5.39 12.89 -11.98
N LEU A 93 5.65 12.67 -10.69
CA LEU A 93 4.65 12.63 -9.64
C LEU A 93 5.18 13.34 -8.42
N LYS A 94 4.44 14.32 -7.93
CA LYS A 94 4.73 15.06 -6.71
C LYS A 94 3.51 15.07 -5.81
N ARG A 95 3.70 14.76 -4.55
CA ARG A 95 2.66 14.79 -3.52
C ARG A 95 3.19 15.44 -2.27
N SER A 96 2.54 16.48 -1.80
CA SER A 96 2.81 17.11 -0.52
C SER A 96 1.72 16.76 0.49
N ALA A 97 2.07 16.01 1.51
CA ALA A 97 1.13 15.63 2.57
C ALA A 97 0.76 16.84 3.45
N SER A 98 1.70 17.78 3.69
CA SER A 98 1.48 18.97 4.52
C SER A 98 0.62 20.03 3.83
N ASP A 99 0.83 20.24 2.52
CA ASP A 99 0.13 21.28 1.75
C ASP A 99 -1.13 20.74 1.09
N HIS A 100 -1.32 19.43 1.12
CA HIS A 100 -2.42 18.73 0.45
C HIS A 100 -2.48 19.04 -1.05
N ASN A 101 -1.32 19.05 -1.70
CA ASN A 101 -1.17 19.25 -3.12
C ASN A 101 -0.61 18.01 -3.80
N PHE A 102 -1.09 17.76 -4.99
CA PHE A 102 -0.66 16.66 -5.85
C PHE A 102 -0.47 17.19 -7.28
N LEU A 103 0.58 16.71 -7.93
CA LEU A 103 0.84 16.97 -9.35
C LEU A 103 1.38 15.69 -10.00
N ALA A 104 0.69 15.19 -10.99
CA ALA A 104 1.20 14.18 -11.90
C ALA A 104 1.33 14.78 -13.30
N GLU A 105 2.43 14.48 -13.96
CA GLU A 105 2.71 14.91 -15.32
C GLU A 105 3.14 13.69 -16.13
N ALA A 106 2.67 13.61 -17.37
CA ALA A 106 3.11 12.60 -18.32
C ALA A 106 3.27 13.27 -19.69
N GLY A 107 4.46 13.19 -20.24
CA GLY A 107 4.81 13.67 -21.55
C GLY A 107 5.23 12.53 -22.48
N VAL A 108 4.81 12.57 -23.72
CA VAL A 108 5.29 11.72 -24.80
C VAL A 108 5.48 12.60 -26.03
N ASP A 109 6.71 12.72 -26.47
CA ASP A 109 7.11 13.65 -27.53
C ASP A 109 6.67 15.10 -27.18
N ASP A 110 5.82 15.72 -27.99
CA ASP A 110 5.34 17.11 -27.81
C ASP A 110 4.01 17.17 -27.03
N LYS A 111 3.43 16.05 -26.58
CA LYS A 111 2.16 16.01 -25.86
C LYS A 111 2.39 15.91 -24.37
N THR A 112 1.77 16.81 -23.63
CA THR A 112 1.87 16.83 -22.16
C THR A 112 0.49 16.79 -21.53
N PHE A 113 0.32 15.85 -20.61
CA PHE A 113 -0.83 15.75 -19.73
C PHE A 113 -0.39 16.06 -18.32
N LYS A 114 -1.18 16.86 -17.58
CA LYS A 114 -0.94 17.12 -16.18
C LYS A 114 -2.23 17.00 -15.39
N LEU A 115 -2.15 16.42 -14.21
CA LEU A 115 -3.22 16.38 -13.23
C LEU A 115 -2.72 17.07 -11.96
N TYR A 116 -3.27 18.22 -11.67
CA TYR A 116 -3.04 18.93 -10.43
C TYR A 116 -4.26 18.79 -9.53
N ALA A 117 -4.08 18.55 -8.24
CA ALA A 117 -5.14 18.56 -7.25
C ALA A 117 -4.67 19.30 -5.99
N ASN A 118 -5.58 20.01 -5.36
CA ASN A 118 -5.43 20.59 -4.03
C ASN A 118 -6.66 20.20 -3.19
N LYS A 119 -6.83 20.73 -1.99
CA LYS A 119 -7.94 20.39 -1.09
C LYS A 119 -9.34 20.44 -1.70
N ARG A 120 -9.57 21.22 -2.74
CA ARG A 120 -10.92 21.52 -3.26
C ARG A 120 -11.08 21.32 -4.75
N THR A 121 -10.03 21.46 -5.50
CA THR A 121 -10.09 21.58 -6.95
C THR A 121 -9.05 20.71 -7.59
N SER A 122 -9.41 20.03 -8.65
CA SER A 122 -8.47 19.43 -9.59
C SER A 122 -8.49 20.13 -10.94
N LEU A 123 -7.37 20.05 -11.62
CA LEU A 123 -7.14 20.61 -12.94
C LEU A 123 -6.51 19.53 -13.81
N ILE A 124 -7.18 19.20 -14.89
CA ILE A 124 -6.67 18.30 -15.91
C ILE A 124 -6.16 19.18 -17.05
N TYR A 125 -4.87 19.14 -17.29
CA TYR A 125 -4.23 19.91 -18.35
C TYR A 125 -4.00 19.04 -19.58
N ILE A 126 -4.26 19.62 -20.72
CA ILE A 126 -3.86 19.11 -22.02
C ILE A 126 -3.14 20.28 -22.69
N ASP A 127 -1.84 20.18 -22.80
CA ASP A 127 -0.93 21.27 -23.19
C ASP A 127 -1.10 22.50 -22.27
N ASP A 128 -1.52 23.65 -22.80
CA ASP A 128 -1.75 24.92 -22.07
C ASP A 128 -3.22 25.20 -21.73
N MET A 129 -4.10 24.21 -21.92
CA MET A 129 -5.54 24.31 -21.64
C MET A 129 -5.87 23.47 -20.38
N ALA A 130 -6.76 23.95 -19.53
CA ALA A 130 -7.12 23.25 -18.30
C ALA A 130 -8.63 23.00 -18.16
N ILE A 131 -9.02 21.78 -17.85
CA ILE A 131 -10.36 21.42 -17.38
C ILE A 131 -10.35 21.48 -15.87
N ARG A 132 -11.18 22.33 -15.29
CA ARG A 132 -11.31 22.49 -13.85
C ARG A 132 -12.50 21.72 -13.32
N ILE A 133 -12.29 21.00 -12.21
CA ILE A 133 -13.32 20.27 -11.47
C ILE A 133 -13.22 20.66 -10.00
N GLN A 134 -14.29 21.24 -9.46
CA GLN A 134 -14.43 21.49 -8.02
C GLN A 134 -15.00 20.24 -7.38
N TYR A 135 -14.13 19.43 -6.76
CA TYR A 135 -14.53 18.11 -6.26
C TYR A 135 -14.95 18.10 -4.79
N ALA A 136 -14.48 19.02 -3.96
CA ALA A 136 -14.74 18.96 -2.53
C ALA A 136 -16.09 19.56 -2.09
N ASP A 137 -16.68 20.40 -2.91
CA ASP A 137 -17.92 21.10 -2.58
C ASP A 137 -18.96 20.85 -3.67
N ASN A 138 -19.98 20.06 -3.37
CA ASN A 138 -21.13 19.86 -4.23
C ASN A 138 -20.85 19.29 -5.63
N LEU A 139 -19.81 18.46 -5.80
CA LEU A 139 -19.46 17.88 -7.11
C LEU A 139 -20.67 17.19 -7.76
N ILE A 140 -21.31 16.28 -7.04
CA ILE A 140 -22.48 15.53 -7.51
C ILE A 140 -23.63 16.47 -7.89
N THR A 141 -23.90 17.50 -7.09
CA THR A 141 -24.93 18.50 -7.39
C THR A 141 -24.59 19.29 -8.64
N ASN A 142 -23.33 19.71 -8.80
CA ASN A 142 -22.86 20.44 -9.99
C ASN A 142 -22.95 19.57 -11.23
N MET A 143 -22.54 18.31 -11.15
CA MET A 143 -22.67 17.33 -12.23
C MET A 143 -24.14 17.10 -12.60
N SER A 144 -25.01 16.88 -11.63
CA SER A 144 -26.44 16.66 -11.87
C SER A 144 -27.14 17.84 -12.52
N ASN A 145 -26.68 19.06 -12.26
CA ASN A 145 -27.20 20.30 -12.86
C ASN A 145 -26.47 20.70 -14.15
N SER A 146 -25.43 20.01 -14.54
CA SER A 146 -24.61 20.34 -15.69
C SER A 146 -25.36 20.14 -17.02
N GLN A 147 -25.32 21.15 -17.86
CA GLN A 147 -25.85 21.03 -19.22
C GLN A 147 -25.07 20.03 -20.08
N VAL A 148 -23.77 19.92 -19.84
CA VAL A 148 -22.89 18.97 -20.54
C VAL A 148 -23.26 17.54 -20.17
N VAL A 149 -23.42 17.23 -18.89
CA VAL A 149 -23.84 15.91 -18.39
C VAL A 149 -25.22 15.55 -18.92
N SER A 150 -26.17 16.48 -18.88
CA SER A 150 -27.52 16.30 -19.43
C SER A 150 -27.50 16.02 -20.94
N LEU A 151 -26.67 16.70 -21.72
CA LEU A 151 -26.53 16.46 -23.16
C LEU A 151 -25.95 15.09 -23.48
N LEU A 152 -25.02 14.62 -22.68
CA LEU A 152 -24.41 13.29 -22.82
C LEU A 152 -25.38 12.16 -22.44
N GLY A 153 -26.52 12.49 -21.84
CA GLY A 153 -27.54 11.51 -21.42
C GLY A 153 -27.07 10.63 -20.26
N ILE A 154 -26.15 11.14 -19.44
CA ILE A 154 -25.64 10.42 -18.27
C ILE A 154 -26.74 10.43 -17.19
N ASP A 155 -27.13 9.27 -16.71
CA ASP A 155 -28.16 9.13 -15.68
C ASP A 155 -27.64 9.58 -14.29
N SER A 156 -28.58 9.75 -13.36
CA SER A 156 -28.29 10.26 -12.02
C SER A 156 -27.39 9.31 -11.20
N ASP A 157 -27.53 8.01 -11.42
CA ASP A 157 -26.80 7.01 -10.66
C ASP A 157 -25.32 7.00 -11.10
N THR A 158 -25.10 7.07 -12.42
CA THR A 158 -23.76 7.25 -12.99
C THR A 158 -23.10 8.56 -12.53
N VAL A 159 -23.89 9.67 -12.45
CA VAL A 159 -23.38 10.97 -11.95
C VAL A 159 -22.94 10.87 -10.50
N TYR A 160 -23.77 10.24 -9.67
CA TYR A 160 -23.45 10.04 -8.25
C TYR A 160 -22.19 9.19 -8.08
N SER A 161 -22.12 8.07 -8.80
CA SER A 161 -21.00 7.12 -8.76
C SER A 161 -19.67 7.75 -9.15
N PHE A 162 -19.66 8.33 -10.34
CA PHE A 162 -18.45 9.00 -10.84
C PHE A 162 -18.04 10.14 -9.90
N GLY A 163 -19.00 10.96 -9.45
CA GLY A 163 -18.72 12.08 -8.56
C GLY A 163 -18.06 11.63 -7.26
N THR A 164 -18.61 10.59 -6.61
CA THR A 164 -18.08 10.02 -5.37
C THR A 164 -16.69 9.41 -5.58
N ALA A 165 -16.52 8.58 -6.61
CA ALA A 165 -15.24 7.95 -6.91
C ALA A 165 -14.16 9.00 -7.23
N TYR A 166 -14.50 9.98 -8.06
CA TYR A 166 -13.58 11.05 -8.44
C TYR A 166 -13.16 11.90 -7.21
N GLU A 167 -14.13 12.29 -6.38
CA GLU A 167 -13.86 13.05 -5.16
C GLU A 167 -12.91 12.27 -4.24
N ASN A 168 -13.19 10.99 -3.99
CA ASN A 168 -12.35 10.14 -3.15
C ASN A 168 -10.93 9.98 -3.73
N CYS A 169 -10.80 9.73 -5.02
CA CYS A 169 -9.48 9.65 -5.68
C CYS A 169 -8.68 10.94 -5.54
N MET A 170 -9.32 12.10 -5.74
CA MET A 170 -8.63 13.39 -5.63
C MET A 170 -8.27 13.73 -4.18
N ARG A 171 -9.13 13.38 -3.21
CA ARG A 171 -8.82 13.52 -1.78
C ARG A 171 -7.65 12.62 -1.37
N MET A 172 -7.62 11.39 -1.85
CA MET A 172 -6.49 10.48 -1.63
C MET A 172 -5.20 11.03 -2.22
N ALA A 173 -5.22 11.47 -3.48
CA ALA A 173 -4.07 12.05 -4.15
C ALA A 173 -3.52 13.26 -3.39
N ALA A 174 -4.39 14.19 -3.01
CA ALA A 174 -4.03 15.39 -2.24
C ALA A 174 -3.80 15.14 -0.73
N ASN A 175 -3.88 13.89 -0.26
CA ASN A 175 -3.79 13.52 1.17
C ASN A 175 -4.76 14.32 2.06
N ASN A 176 -5.95 14.59 1.56
CA ASN A 176 -6.98 15.36 2.26
C ASN A 176 -8.08 14.44 2.80
N TYR A 177 -7.72 13.61 3.78
CA TYR A 177 -8.66 12.67 4.40
C TYR A 177 -9.55 13.28 5.49
N THR A 178 -9.17 14.44 6.03
CA THR A 178 -9.81 15.04 7.21
C THR A 178 -11.24 15.53 6.98
N ASP A 179 -11.65 15.72 5.72
CA ASP A 179 -13.00 16.16 5.37
C ASP A 179 -13.91 15.02 4.87
N ILE A 180 -13.41 13.79 4.82
CA ILE A 180 -14.27 12.64 4.53
C ILE A 180 -15.00 12.32 5.84
N ASN A 181 -16.34 12.26 5.79
CA ASN A 181 -17.15 11.65 6.87
C ASN A 181 -16.75 10.17 7.15
N GLY A 182 -15.65 9.74 6.54
CA GLY A 182 -15.03 8.45 6.65
C GLY A 182 -14.00 8.30 7.77
N ASP A 183 -13.62 9.35 8.50
CA ASP A 183 -12.71 9.20 9.64
C ASP A 183 -13.31 8.25 10.69
N ASP A 184 -14.63 8.32 10.90
CA ASP A 184 -15.34 7.40 11.78
C ASP A 184 -15.40 5.98 11.19
N ILE A 185 -15.62 5.85 9.88
CA ILE A 185 -15.71 4.54 9.19
C ILE A 185 -14.33 3.88 9.15
N GLN A 186 -13.30 4.59 8.75
CA GLN A 186 -11.93 4.05 8.70
C GLN A 186 -11.43 3.66 10.09
N THR A 187 -11.69 4.49 11.10
CA THR A 187 -11.35 4.20 12.49
C THR A 187 -12.12 2.98 13.01
N ASP A 188 -13.40 2.86 12.68
CA ASP A 188 -14.24 1.72 13.05
C ASP A 188 -13.75 0.42 12.39
N ILE A 189 -13.45 0.44 11.09
CA ILE A 189 -12.89 -0.71 10.38
C ILE A 189 -11.55 -1.12 10.98
N ILE A 190 -10.65 -0.18 11.27
CA ILE A 190 -9.35 -0.47 11.90
C ILE A 190 -9.56 -1.10 13.28
N GLN A 191 -10.47 -0.57 14.10
CA GLN A 191 -10.76 -1.12 15.42
C GLN A 191 -11.35 -2.54 15.32
N LYS A 192 -12.27 -2.79 14.39
CA LYS A 192 -12.85 -4.11 14.15
C LYS A 192 -11.80 -5.10 13.65
N THR A 193 -10.93 -4.67 12.73
CA THR A 193 -9.81 -5.48 12.21
C THR A 193 -8.85 -5.87 13.34
N LEU A 194 -8.46 -4.92 14.19
CA LEU A 194 -7.60 -5.20 15.34
C LEU A 194 -8.30 -6.14 16.33
N LYS A 195 -9.60 -5.91 16.60
CA LYS A 195 -10.38 -6.80 17.47
C LYS A 195 -10.45 -8.21 16.93
N TYR A 196 -10.74 -8.38 15.63
CA TYR A 196 -10.74 -9.68 14.96
C TYR A 196 -9.38 -10.37 15.12
N PHE A 197 -8.30 -9.69 14.72
CA PHE A 197 -6.94 -10.22 14.78
C PHE A 197 -6.53 -10.64 16.21
N PHE A 198 -6.81 -9.81 17.23
CA PHE A 198 -6.47 -10.12 18.61
C PHE A 198 -7.35 -11.18 19.26
N ASN A 199 -8.49 -11.51 18.67
CA ASN A 199 -9.38 -12.58 19.14
C ASN A 199 -9.10 -13.93 18.50
N MET A 200 -8.29 -14.00 17.43
CA MET A 200 -7.88 -15.28 16.86
C MET A 200 -7.28 -16.20 17.92
N GLU A 201 -7.54 -17.48 17.80
CA GLU A 201 -6.89 -18.48 18.66
C GLU A 201 -5.42 -18.63 18.26
N GLY A 202 -4.54 -18.73 19.26
CA GLY A 202 -3.12 -18.88 18.98
C GLY A 202 -2.41 -19.66 20.08
N THR A 203 -1.44 -20.47 19.68
CA THR A 203 -0.66 -21.32 20.55
C THR A 203 0.84 -21.19 20.33
N SER A 204 1.64 -21.62 21.32
CA SER A 204 3.09 -21.72 21.19
C SER A 204 3.45 -23.17 20.92
N GLU A 205 4.03 -23.45 19.76
CA GLU A 205 4.47 -24.78 19.32
C GLU A 205 5.85 -25.17 19.87
N GLY A 206 6.47 -24.26 20.63
CA GLY A 206 7.77 -24.50 21.25
C GLY A 206 8.96 -24.11 20.36
N LYS A 207 10.13 -24.72 20.64
CA LYS A 207 11.35 -24.45 19.85
C LYS A 207 11.48 -25.47 18.73
N GLN A 208 11.78 -24.98 17.56
CA GLN A 208 12.02 -25.79 16.36
C GLN A 208 13.21 -25.23 15.58
N THR A 209 13.89 -26.12 14.87
CA THR A 209 14.92 -25.73 13.91
C THR A 209 14.27 -25.44 12.57
N VAL A 210 14.42 -24.22 12.07
CA VAL A 210 13.79 -23.74 10.83
C VAL A 210 14.86 -23.53 9.77
N VAL A 211 14.60 -24.04 8.57
CA VAL A 211 15.44 -23.84 7.39
C VAL A 211 14.96 -22.60 6.65
N THR A 212 15.88 -21.67 6.35
CA THR A 212 15.62 -20.43 5.64
C THR A 212 16.71 -20.23 4.58
N GLY A 213 16.34 -20.42 3.30
CA GLY A 213 17.34 -20.49 2.25
C GLY A 213 18.41 -21.54 2.55
N ASP A 214 19.66 -21.13 2.55
CA ASP A 214 20.82 -22.02 2.84
C ASP A 214 21.18 -22.09 4.33
N SER A 215 20.46 -21.41 5.20
CA SER A 215 20.74 -21.34 6.63
C SER A 215 19.73 -22.13 7.48
N THR A 216 20.18 -22.51 8.67
CA THR A 216 19.35 -23.23 9.64
C THR A 216 19.47 -22.52 10.98
N GLN A 217 18.35 -22.19 11.61
CA GLN A 217 18.35 -21.48 12.89
C GLN A 217 17.29 -22.02 13.86
N ASP A 218 17.59 -21.94 15.16
CA ASP A 218 16.66 -22.33 16.21
C ASP A 218 15.68 -21.18 16.47
N CYS A 219 14.41 -21.44 16.26
CA CYS A 219 13.33 -20.48 16.41
C CYS A 219 12.30 -20.92 17.43
N LYS A 220 11.58 -19.97 17.99
CA LYS A 220 10.31 -20.24 18.67
C LYS A 220 9.22 -20.21 17.62
N VAL A 221 8.44 -21.30 17.55
CA VAL A 221 7.33 -21.40 16.61
C VAL A 221 6.02 -21.17 17.34
N TYR A 222 5.15 -20.44 16.70
CA TYR A 222 3.80 -20.14 17.15
C TYR A 222 2.82 -20.46 16.03
N SER A 223 1.56 -20.70 16.39
CA SER A 223 0.46 -20.80 15.43
C SER A 223 -0.66 -19.84 15.78
N VAL A 224 -1.38 -19.39 14.75
CA VAL A 224 -2.62 -18.62 14.84
C VAL A 224 -3.63 -19.27 13.92
N ILE A 225 -4.85 -19.49 14.40
CA ILE A 225 -5.92 -20.09 13.61
C ILE A 225 -6.76 -18.96 13.00
N PHE A 226 -6.81 -18.95 11.67
CA PHE A 226 -7.76 -18.18 10.92
C PHE A 226 -9.04 -19.01 10.79
N ASN A 227 -10.06 -18.64 11.57
CA ASN A 227 -11.36 -19.28 11.53
C ASN A 227 -12.22 -18.59 10.48
N VAL A 228 -12.78 -19.36 9.53
CA VAL A 228 -13.54 -18.84 8.39
C VAL A 228 -14.86 -18.21 8.84
N ASP A 229 -15.57 -18.79 9.79
CA ASP A 229 -16.83 -18.24 10.29
C ASP A 229 -16.65 -16.92 11.04
N ASP A 230 -15.56 -16.82 11.84
CA ASP A 230 -15.18 -15.56 12.51
C ASP A 230 -14.79 -14.49 11.49
N PHE A 231 -14.14 -14.87 10.40
CA PHE A 231 -13.82 -13.96 9.30
C PHE A 231 -15.07 -13.45 8.58
N TYR A 232 -16.04 -14.31 8.34
CA TYR A 232 -17.31 -13.91 7.75
C TYR A 232 -18.08 -12.96 8.66
N SER A 233 -18.09 -13.24 9.95
CA SER A 233 -18.68 -12.36 10.95
C SER A 233 -17.97 -10.99 10.99
N TYR A 234 -16.64 -10.98 10.87
CA TYR A 234 -15.86 -9.75 10.76
C TYR A 234 -16.19 -8.95 9.50
N LEU A 235 -16.33 -9.61 8.33
CA LEU A 235 -16.73 -8.94 7.09
C LEU A 235 -18.13 -8.31 7.22
N ASP A 236 -19.09 -9.04 7.79
CA ASP A 236 -20.44 -8.53 8.04
C ASP A 236 -20.42 -7.34 9.01
N ASP A 237 -19.62 -7.41 10.06
CA ASP A 237 -19.43 -6.32 11.03
C ASP A 237 -18.78 -5.08 10.39
N CYS A 238 -17.81 -5.25 9.49
CA CYS A 238 -17.13 -4.14 8.82
C CYS A 238 -17.99 -3.48 7.74
N PHE A 239 -18.62 -4.28 6.91
CA PHE A 239 -19.25 -3.82 5.66
C PHE A 239 -20.77 -3.88 5.70
N GLY A 240 -21.38 -4.75 6.52
CA GLY A 240 -22.84 -4.86 6.63
C GLY A 240 -23.54 -3.67 7.28
N THR A 241 -22.79 -2.78 7.95
CA THR A 241 -23.32 -1.56 8.59
C THR A 241 -23.06 -0.27 7.82
N HIS A 242 -22.25 -0.34 6.78
CA HIS A 242 -21.87 0.81 5.96
C HIS A 242 -22.36 0.57 4.53
N ASP A 243 -23.30 1.39 4.07
CA ASP A 243 -23.70 1.47 2.66
C ASP A 243 -22.56 2.12 1.85
N ILE A 244 -21.45 1.39 1.69
CA ILE A 244 -20.41 1.78 0.73
C ILE A 244 -20.89 1.24 -0.62
N ASN A 245 -21.41 2.11 -1.46
CA ASN A 245 -21.84 1.76 -2.80
C ASN A 245 -20.59 1.59 -3.71
N LEU A 246 -20.01 0.41 -3.67
CA LEU A 246 -18.85 0.05 -4.51
C LEU A 246 -19.25 -0.22 -5.96
N GLN A 247 -20.53 -0.54 -6.23
CA GLN A 247 -21.12 -0.68 -7.57
C GLN A 247 -20.71 0.48 -8.46
N GLU A 248 -20.78 1.67 -7.92
CA GLU A 248 -20.52 2.91 -8.62
C GLU A 248 -19.10 3.01 -9.14
N VAL A 249 -18.13 2.50 -8.39
CA VAL A 249 -16.72 2.42 -8.81
C VAL A 249 -16.55 1.36 -9.91
N TYR A 250 -17.22 0.23 -9.78
CA TYR A 250 -17.12 -0.89 -10.73
C TYR A 250 -17.88 -0.63 -12.03
N ASP A 251 -19.05 -0.01 -12.01
CA ASP A 251 -19.78 0.40 -13.21
C ASP A 251 -18.99 1.40 -14.06
N MET A 252 -18.21 2.25 -13.40
CA MET A 252 -17.30 3.16 -14.10
C MET A 252 -16.14 2.40 -14.74
N LEU A 253 -15.53 1.48 -14.01
CA LEU A 253 -14.40 0.67 -14.51
C LEU A 253 -14.84 -0.33 -15.58
N GLY A 254 -16.02 -0.95 -15.45
CA GLY A 254 -16.58 -1.92 -16.41
C GLY A 254 -16.86 -1.33 -17.79
N LYS A 255 -17.09 -0.02 -17.90
CA LYS A 255 -17.17 0.66 -19.20
C LYS A 255 -15.85 0.71 -19.94
N TYR A 256 -14.73 0.69 -19.23
CA TYR A 256 -13.37 0.76 -19.78
C TYR A 256 -12.65 -0.59 -19.75
N ILE A 257 -13.10 -1.51 -18.90
CA ILE A 257 -12.56 -2.86 -18.76
C ILE A 257 -13.75 -3.82 -18.81
N PRO A 258 -14.15 -4.28 -20.03
CA PRO A 258 -15.37 -5.07 -20.23
C PRO A 258 -15.41 -6.43 -19.51
N GLU A 259 -14.32 -6.83 -18.88
CA GLU A 259 -14.16 -8.11 -18.17
C GLU A 259 -14.37 -7.99 -16.65
N ILE A 260 -14.66 -6.78 -16.13
CA ILE A 260 -15.05 -6.60 -14.73
C ILE A 260 -16.55 -6.80 -14.64
N ASP A 261 -16.96 -7.91 -14.04
CA ASP A 261 -18.35 -8.15 -13.70
C ASP A 261 -18.83 -7.10 -12.67
N THR A 262 -20.04 -6.61 -12.89
CA THR A 262 -20.64 -5.57 -12.06
C THR A 262 -21.03 -6.14 -10.69
N ILE A 263 -20.52 -5.55 -9.63
CA ILE A 263 -20.89 -5.85 -8.23
C ILE A 263 -21.97 -4.85 -7.81
N ASP A 264 -23.20 -5.30 -7.58
CA ASP A 264 -24.37 -4.42 -7.39
C ASP A 264 -24.39 -3.67 -6.05
N ASN A 265 -23.70 -4.13 -5.03
CA ASN A 265 -23.62 -3.42 -3.72
C ASN A 265 -22.57 -4.05 -2.79
N THR A 266 -22.33 -3.41 -1.63
CA THR A 266 -21.38 -3.91 -0.62
C THR A 266 -21.71 -5.31 -0.12
N ALA A 267 -23.00 -5.67 -0.06
CA ALA A 267 -23.44 -7.02 0.34
C ALA A 267 -23.04 -8.07 -0.70
N GLU A 268 -23.06 -7.73 -1.98
CA GLU A 268 -22.60 -8.59 -3.07
C GLU A 268 -21.08 -8.74 -3.05
N LEU A 269 -20.31 -7.66 -2.85
CA LEU A 269 -18.86 -7.76 -2.63
C LEU A 269 -18.53 -8.67 -1.45
N VAL A 270 -19.22 -8.52 -0.32
CA VAL A 270 -19.03 -9.40 0.84
C VAL A 270 -19.39 -10.84 0.51
N HIS A 271 -20.45 -11.04 -0.27
CA HIS A 271 -20.85 -12.37 -0.75
C HIS A 271 -19.77 -12.97 -1.64
N ASP A 272 -19.27 -12.21 -2.62
CA ASP A 272 -18.21 -12.66 -3.54
C ASP A 272 -16.90 -12.96 -2.84
N ILE A 273 -16.52 -12.12 -1.85
CA ILE A 273 -15.36 -12.40 -1.00
C ILE A 273 -15.56 -13.70 -0.22
N LYS A 274 -16.75 -13.93 0.37
CA LYS A 274 -17.08 -15.17 1.08
C LYS A 274 -17.06 -16.36 0.14
N GLN A 275 -17.66 -16.24 -1.04
CA GLN A 275 -17.64 -17.28 -2.06
C GLN A 275 -16.20 -17.59 -2.51
N PHE A 276 -15.39 -16.58 -2.79
CA PHE A 276 -13.98 -16.76 -3.14
C PHE A 276 -13.20 -17.47 -2.01
N VAL A 277 -13.45 -17.09 -0.75
CA VAL A 277 -12.81 -17.74 0.41
C VAL A 277 -13.31 -19.18 0.54
N ASP A 278 -14.61 -19.47 0.34
CA ASP A 278 -15.13 -20.83 0.36
C ASP A 278 -14.53 -21.69 -0.76
N GLU A 279 -14.43 -21.15 -1.98
CA GLU A 279 -13.79 -21.83 -3.11
C GLU A 279 -12.30 -22.10 -2.87
N MET A 280 -11.61 -21.16 -2.23
CA MET A 280 -10.18 -21.29 -1.93
C MET A 280 -9.92 -22.23 -0.75
N LEU A 281 -10.75 -22.20 0.28
CA LEU A 281 -10.49 -22.88 1.57
C LEU A 281 -11.39 -24.09 1.80
N ASP A 282 -12.42 -24.30 0.97
CA ASP A 282 -13.44 -25.37 1.16
C ASP A 282 -14.07 -25.33 2.57
N GLY A 283 -14.31 -24.11 3.09
CA GLY A 283 -14.86 -23.87 4.42
C GLY A 283 -13.96 -24.32 5.58
N ARG A 284 -12.66 -24.51 5.34
CA ARG A 284 -11.72 -24.99 6.36
C ARG A 284 -11.00 -23.82 7.01
N ASP A 285 -10.75 -23.98 8.32
CA ASP A 285 -9.87 -23.08 9.04
C ASP A 285 -8.42 -23.23 8.59
N ILE A 286 -7.69 -22.12 8.52
CA ILE A 286 -6.26 -22.13 8.21
C ILE A 286 -5.46 -21.99 9.49
N THR A 287 -4.49 -22.85 9.68
CA THR A 287 -3.48 -22.65 10.71
C THR A 287 -2.25 -21.96 10.11
N LEU A 288 -2.02 -20.72 10.52
CA LEU A 288 -0.87 -19.94 10.12
C LEU A 288 0.24 -20.13 11.16
N TYR A 289 1.35 -20.69 10.75
CA TYR A 289 2.54 -20.88 11.59
C TYR A 289 3.53 -19.75 11.36
N PHE A 290 4.21 -19.32 12.42
CA PHE A 290 5.31 -18.38 12.30
C PHE A 290 6.45 -18.66 13.25
N ALA A 291 7.66 -18.49 12.74
CA ALA A 291 8.90 -18.77 13.43
C ALA A 291 9.65 -17.47 13.74
N VAL A 292 10.06 -17.31 14.98
CA VAL A 292 10.73 -16.11 15.50
C VAL A 292 12.10 -16.50 16.02
N ASN A 293 13.14 -15.78 15.62
CA ASN A 293 14.51 -16.04 16.06
C ASN A 293 14.80 -15.47 17.48
N SER A 294 16.04 -15.55 17.92
CA SER A 294 16.47 -15.07 19.24
C SER A 294 16.43 -13.54 19.39
N ASN A 295 16.35 -12.79 18.29
CA ASN A 295 16.25 -11.32 18.26
C ASN A 295 14.79 -10.85 18.23
N ASP A 296 13.83 -11.75 18.41
CA ASP A 296 12.39 -11.51 18.23
C ASP A 296 12.04 -11.00 16.79
N GLU A 297 12.75 -11.51 15.77
CA GLU A 297 12.48 -11.22 14.36
C GLU A 297 11.79 -12.40 13.69
N LEU A 298 10.87 -12.11 12.77
CA LEU A 298 10.17 -13.11 11.96
C LEU A 298 11.14 -13.71 10.94
N VAL A 299 11.26 -15.00 10.96
CA VAL A 299 12.12 -15.78 10.06
C VAL A 299 11.30 -16.50 9.01
N LYS A 300 10.14 -17.02 9.39
CA LYS A 300 9.23 -17.70 8.46
C LYS A 300 7.79 -17.54 8.91
N LEU A 301 6.91 -17.29 7.95
CA LEU A 301 5.46 -17.34 8.10
C LEU A 301 4.95 -18.33 7.05
N TYR A 302 4.13 -19.33 7.42
CA TYR A 302 3.70 -20.33 6.47
C TYR A 302 2.37 -20.98 6.87
N ALA A 303 1.66 -21.46 5.85
CA ALA A 303 0.50 -22.33 5.99
C ALA A 303 0.55 -23.39 4.90
N ASP A 304 0.26 -24.62 5.27
CA ASP A 304 0.25 -25.76 4.36
C ASP A 304 -1.18 -26.30 4.26
N HIS A 305 -1.50 -26.95 3.14
CA HIS A 305 -2.80 -27.59 2.89
C HIS A 305 -4.00 -26.66 3.01
N VAL A 306 -3.87 -25.44 2.47
CA VAL A 306 -4.84 -24.36 2.63
C VAL A 306 -6.13 -24.60 1.83
N SER A 307 -6.12 -25.51 0.84
CA SER A 307 -7.27 -25.80 -0.01
C SER A 307 -7.30 -27.25 -0.47
N ASP A 308 -8.36 -27.67 -1.16
CA ASP A 308 -8.45 -28.96 -1.84
C ASP A 308 -7.38 -29.17 -2.91
N ARG A 309 -6.84 -28.06 -3.46
CA ARG A 309 -5.70 -28.08 -4.40
C ARG A 309 -4.35 -28.26 -3.68
N ASP A 310 -4.35 -28.55 -2.41
CA ASP A 310 -3.14 -28.72 -1.59
C ASP A 310 -2.23 -27.48 -1.65
N MET A 311 -2.86 -26.32 -1.64
CA MET A 311 -2.15 -25.04 -1.73
C MET A 311 -1.32 -24.80 -0.47
N SER A 312 -0.11 -24.31 -0.65
CA SER A 312 0.75 -23.88 0.45
C SER A 312 1.23 -22.45 0.20
N MET A 313 1.44 -21.73 1.29
CA MET A 313 1.99 -20.38 1.23
C MET A 313 3.10 -20.22 2.26
N SER A 314 4.15 -19.49 1.90
CA SER A 314 5.21 -19.15 2.84
C SER A 314 5.84 -17.80 2.53
N LEU A 315 6.22 -17.09 3.60
CA LEU A 315 7.09 -15.93 3.56
C LEU A 315 8.31 -16.25 4.42
N THR A 316 9.47 -16.30 3.80
CA THR A 316 10.73 -16.67 4.46
C THR A 316 11.70 -15.49 4.39
N PHE A 317 12.27 -15.13 5.52
CA PHE A 317 13.33 -14.12 5.62
C PHE A 317 14.67 -14.80 5.88
N SER A 318 15.72 -14.31 5.23
CA SER A 318 17.07 -14.85 5.41
C SER A 318 18.13 -13.78 5.21
N GLY A 319 19.24 -13.90 5.92
CA GLY A 319 20.40 -13.05 5.74
C GLY A 319 21.49 -13.34 6.76
N ASP A 320 22.73 -13.13 6.35
CA ASP A 320 23.90 -13.31 7.19
C ASP A 320 24.18 -12.10 8.09
N LYS A 321 23.78 -10.92 7.63
CA LYS A 321 24.03 -9.64 8.32
C LYS A 321 22.80 -9.17 9.11
N TYR A 322 21.62 -9.33 8.55
CA TYR A 322 20.32 -8.98 9.16
C TYR A 322 19.20 -9.79 8.52
N THR A 323 18.14 -10.05 9.27
CA THR A 323 17.09 -11.00 8.88
C THR A 323 16.35 -10.64 7.58
N ALA A 324 16.08 -9.36 7.34
CA ALA A 324 15.41 -8.90 6.12
C ALA A 324 16.36 -8.65 4.92
N GLN A 325 17.58 -9.16 4.94
CA GLN A 325 18.52 -9.06 3.82
C GLN A 325 17.94 -9.69 2.55
N SER A 326 17.24 -10.78 2.70
CA SER A 326 16.51 -11.44 1.63
C SER A 326 15.15 -11.90 2.14
N TYR A 327 14.13 -11.84 1.30
CA TYR A 327 12.88 -12.55 1.57
C TYR A 327 12.37 -13.24 0.31
N GLU A 328 11.62 -14.31 0.53
CA GLU A 328 10.92 -15.05 -0.51
C GLU A 328 9.48 -15.29 -0.04
N PHE A 329 8.52 -14.76 -0.80
CA PHE A 329 7.11 -15.09 -0.67
C PHE A 329 6.74 -16.08 -1.76
N THR A 330 6.16 -17.22 -1.38
CA THR A 330 5.80 -18.30 -2.30
C THR A 330 4.38 -18.74 -2.02
N VAL A 331 3.59 -18.88 -3.08
CA VAL A 331 2.31 -19.59 -3.08
C VAL A 331 2.41 -20.66 -4.14
N THR A 332 2.10 -21.89 -3.81
CA THR A 332 2.16 -23.04 -4.73
C THR A 332 0.95 -23.92 -4.51
N ASP A 333 0.53 -24.65 -5.55
CA ASP A 333 -0.43 -25.74 -5.47
C ASP A 333 0.12 -27.04 -6.05
N ASN A 334 -0.69 -28.11 -6.02
CA ASN A 334 -0.30 -29.40 -6.57
C ASN A 334 -0.41 -29.49 -8.11
N SER A 335 -0.77 -28.41 -8.79
CA SER A 335 -0.92 -28.32 -10.25
C SER A 335 0.19 -27.51 -10.93
N ASP A 336 1.33 -27.29 -10.26
CA ASP A 336 2.45 -26.47 -10.71
C ASP A 336 2.12 -24.97 -10.87
N ASN A 337 0.96 -24.50 -10.37
CA ASN A 337 0.71 -23.07 -10.25
C ASN A 337 1.56 -22.50 -9.13
N HIS A 338 2.18 -21.37 -9.41
CA HIS A 338 2.97 -20.68 -8.39
C HIS A 338 3.00 -19.16 -8.58
N LEU A 339 3.12 -18.47 -7.45
CA LEU A 339 3.54 -17.10 -7.36
C LEU A 339 4.78 -17.06 -6.47
N VAL A 340 5.88 -16.55 -7.00
CA VAL A 340 7.11 -16.36 -6.23
C VAL A 340 7.54 -14.90 -6.33
N ILE A 341 7.68 -14.25 -5.19
CA ILE A 341 8.23 -12.90 -5.08
C ILE A 341 9.49 -12.98 -4.22
N LYS A 342 10.63 -12.59 -4.76
CA LYS A 342 11.90 -12.57 -4.05
C LYS A 342 12.45 -11.16 -4.00
N LYS A 343 12.97 -10.79 -2.84
CA LYS A 343 13.81 -9.61 -2.66
C LYS A 343 15.14 -10.06 -2.10
N ARG A 344 16.21 -9.52 -2.62
CA ARG A 344 17.56 -9.74 -2.08
C ARG A 344 18.37 -8.45 -2.12
N ASP A 345 19.05 -8.18 -1.03
CA ASP A 345 20.07 -7.15 -1.01
C ASP A 345 21.37 -7.71 -1.58
N VAL A 346 21.99 -6.95 -2.46
CA VAL A 346 23.28 -7.28 -3.08
C VAL A 346 24.34 -6.39 -2.43
N SER A 347 25.44 -6.99 -2.01
CA SER A 347 26.59 -6.27 -1.46
C SER A 347 27.86 -7.02 -1.84
N SER A 348 28.67 -6.44 -2.73
CA SER A 348 30.00 -6.96 -3.09
C SER A 348 30.89 -5.84 -3.61
N ASP A 349 32.16 -5.83 -3.18
CA ASP A 349 33.23 -4.98 -3.71
C ASP A 349 32.91 -3.47 -3.78
N GLY A 350 32.14 -2.97 -2.79
CA GLY A 350 31.76 -1.55 -2.72
C GLY A 350 30.48 -1.20 -3.50
N GLU A 351 29.86 -2.18 -4.12
CA GLU A 351 28.53 -2.08 -4.73
C GLU A 351 27.46 -2.53 -3.71
N THR A 352 26.40 -1.76 -3.59
CA THR A 352 25.23 -2.11 -2.78
C THR A 352 23.97 -1.96 -3.63
N GLY A 353 23.02 -2.85 -3.46
CA GLY A 353 21.82 -2.83 -4.30
C GLY A 353 20.68 -3.69 -3.76
N VAL A 354 19.58 -3.63 -4.47
CA VAL A 354 18.40 -4.47 -4.25
C VAL A 354 17.91 -5.04 -5.57
N VAL A 355 17.52 -6.30 -5.53
CA VAL A 355 16.89 -6.99 -6.66
C VAL A 355 15.55 -7.54 -6.20
N PHE A 356 14.51 -7.27 -6.98
CA PHE A 356 13.19 -7.85 -6.83
C PHE A 356 12.91 -8.74 -8.05
N ASP A 357 12.60 -10.00 -7.81
CA ASP A 357 12.20 -10.95 -8.82
C ASP A 357 10.75 -11.38 -8.55
N VAL A 358 9.93 -11.43 -9.59
CA VAL A 358 8.55 -11.94 -9.57
C VAL A 358 8.43 -13.01 -10.62
N ASP A 359 7.92 -14.17 -10.22
CA ASP A 359 7.65 -15.30 -11.12
C ASP A 359 6.23 -15.80 -10.86
N ILE A 360 5.41 -15.80 -11.89
CA ILE A 360 4.01 -16.22 -11.84
C ILE A 360 3.81 -17.29 -12.90
N SER A 361 3.31 -18.44 -12.49
CA SER A 361 2.81 -19.47 -13.40
C SER A 361 1.40 -19.86 -12.97
N ALA A 362 0.45 -19.65 -13.85
CA ALA A 362 -0.95 -20.02 -13.65
C ALA A 362 -1.40 -20.86 -14.82
N VAL A 363 -1.33 -22.19 -14.66
CA VAL A 363 -1.63 -23.15 -15.72
C VAL A 363 -3.12 -23.50 -15.72
N ASP A 364 -3.78 -23.43 -14.57
CA ASP A 364 -5.17 -23.91 -14.42
C ASP A 364 -5.85 -23.29 -13.19
N LEU A 365 -5.87 -21.96 -13.09
CA LEU A 365 -6.54 -21.28 -11.97
C LEU A 365 -8.06 -21.25 -12.11
N MET A 366 -8.57 -21.20 -13.33
CA MET A 366 -10.01 -21.24 -13.67
C MET A 366 -10.18 -21.80 -15.09
N ASP A 367 -11.20 -22.59 -15.33
CA ASP A 367 -11.54 -23.19 -16.65
C ASP A 367 -11.64 -22.18 -17.81
N SER A 368 -11.73 -20.89 -17.51
CA SER A 368 -11.88 -19.79 -18.48
C SER A 368 -10.62 -18.96 -18.72
N VAL A 369 -9.55 -19.13 -17.93
CA VAL A 369 -8.34 -18.32 -18.00
C VAL A 369 -7.25 -19.06 -18.79
N LYS A 370 -6.68 -18.42 -19.81
CA LYS A 370 -5.54 -18.97 -20.54
C LYS A 370 -4.34 -19.09 -19.60
N PRO A 371 -3.52 -20.14 -19.75
CA PRO A 371 -2.27 -20.26 -19.01
C PRO A 371 -1.44 -18.98 -19.12
N VAL A 372 -1.01 -18.47 -17.97
CA VAL A 372 -0.18 -17.26 -17.89
C VAL A 372 1.15 -17.64 -17.24
N SER A 373 2.25 -17.26 -17.89
CA SER A 373 3.58 -17.33 -17.27
C SER A 373 4.26 -15.97 -17.47
N ILE A 374 4.57 -15.31 -16.37
CA ILE A 374 5.20 -13.99 -16.36
C ILE A 374 6.40 -14.04 -15.41
N SER A 375 7.57 -13.69 -15.90
CA SER A 375 8.72 -13.39 -15.05
C SER A 375 9.09 -11.92 -15.20
N ALA A 376 9.35 -11.27 -14.08
CA ALA A 376 9.79 -9.89 -14.04
C ALA A 376 10.89 -9.71 -12.99
N SER A 377 11.83 -8.82 -13.28
CA SER A 377 12.91 -8.45 -12.35
C SER A 377 13.13 -6.95 -12.36
N VAL A 378 13.33 -6.37 -11.20
CA VAL A 378 13.72 -4.96 -11.03
C VAL A 378 15.00 -4.92 -10.20
N GLU A 379 16.03 -4.25 -10.72
CA GLU A 379 17.35 -4.15 -10.12
C GLU A 379 17.75 -2.68 -9.94
N LEU A 380 18.18 -2.32 -8.75
CA LEU A 380 18.87 -1.06 -8.49
C LEU A 380 20.17 -1.37 -7.76
N ARG A 381 21.30 -0.99 -8.34
CA ARG A 381 22.63 -1.07 -7.70
C ARG A 381 23.26 0.28 -7.67
N LEU A 382 23.95 0.57 -6.58
CA LEU A 382 24.66 1.82 -6.33
C LEU A 382 26.11 1.51 -5.94
N SER A 383 27.08 2.24 -6.54
CA SER A 383 28.49 2.07 -6.25
C SER A 383 29.23 3.41 -6.35
N GLY A 384 29.47 4.06 -5.22
CA GLY A 384 30.11 5.37 -5.21
C GLY A 384 29.28 6.41 -5.94
N SER A 385 29.71 6.82 -7.14
CA SER A 385 29.00 7.73 -8.04
C SER A 385 28.18 7.02 -9.11
N ASP A 386 28.27 5.71 -9.20
CA ASP A 386 27.69 4.95 -10.30
C ASP A 386 26.42 4.20 -9.84
N ALA A 387 25.49 4.02 -10.73
CA ALA A 387 24.28 3.25 -10.51
C ALA A 387 23.96 2.34 -11.71
N VAL A 388 23.29 1.24 -11.45
CA VAL A 388 22.68 0.39 -12.49
C VAL A 388 21.20 0.29 -12.19
N LEU A 389 20.36 0.69 -13.15
CA LEU A 389 18.92 0.48 -13.11
C LEU A 389 18.57 -0.59 -14.16
N GLY A 390 17.95 -1.67 -13.73
CA GLY A 390 17.50 -2.76 -14.58
C GLY A 390 16.01 -3.05 -14.37
N ILE A 391 15.27 -3.22 -15.44
CA ILE A 391 13.89 -3.71 -15.44
C ILE A 391 13.81 -4.77 -16.55
N GLN A 392 13.34 -5.94 -16.21
CA GLN A 392 13.08 -7.01 -17.16
C GLN A 392 11.66 -7.52 -16.98
N VAL A 393 10.94 -7.72 -18.08
CA VAL A 393 9.61 -8.36 -18.08
C VAL A 393 9.58 -9.32 -19.25
N GLY A 394 9.59 -10.61 -18.96
CA GLY A 394 9.78 -11.65 -19.98
C GLY A 394 11.09 -11.42 -20.75
N ASP A 395 10.99 -11.29 -22.08
CA ASP A 395 12.13 -11.03 -22.97
C ASP A 395 12.49 -9.53 -23.11
N ALA A 396 11.63 -8.64 -22.64
CA ALA A 396 11.88 -7.21 -22.71
C ALA A 396 12.84 -6.78 -21.57
N VAL A 397 13.93 -6.13 -21.96
CA VAL A 397 14.96 -5.67 -21.01
C VAL A 397 15.22 -4.18 -21.19
N PHE A 398 15.04 -3.44 -20.12
CA PHE A 398 15.52 -2.07 -19.98
C PHE A 398 16.68 -2.08 -18.97
N ARG A 399 17.87 -1.67 -19.39
CA ARG A 399 19.03 -1.58 -18.50
C ARG A 399 19.84 -0.33 -18.81
N LYS A 400 20.06 0.48 -17.79
CA LYS A 400 20.85 1.71 -17.86
C LYS A 400 21.97 1.67 -16.84
N ASN A 401 23.18 2.02 -17.30
CA ASN A 401 24.24 2.46 -16.41
C ASN A 401 24.05 3.97 -16.23
N ALA A 402 23.96 4.40 -14.99
CA ALA A 402 23.65 5.77 -14.63
C ALA A 402 24.69 6.31 -13.65
N ASP A 403 24.86 7.63 -13.63
CA ASP A 403 25.62 8.33 -12.61
C ASP A 403 24.67 8.77 -11.49
N ILE A 404 25.08 8.68 -10.24
CA ILE A 404 24.41 9.32 -9.12
C ILE A 404 24.78 10.81 -9.16
N THR A 405 23.90 11.63 -9.70
CA THR A 405 24.14 13.08 -9.87
C THR A 405 23.87 13.88 -8.61
N GLY A 406 23.10 13.30 -7.68
CA GLY A 406 22.82 13.87 -6.38
C GLY A 406 22.16 12.84 -5.46
N TYR A 407 22.37 13.01 -4.16
CA TYR A 407 21.55 12.34 -3.16
C TYR A 407 21.50 13.12 -1.85
N LYS A 408 20.40 12.96 -1.15
CA LYS A 408 20.23 13.47 0.20
C LYS A 408 19.79 12.30 1.07
N LYS A 409 20.66 11.87 1.96
CA LYS A 409 20.48 10.63 2.73
C LYS A 409 19.12 10.56 3.42
N GLY A 410 18.36 9.52 3.12
CA GLY A 410 17.02 9.32 3.66
C GLY A 410 15.93 10.22 3.07
N GLU A 411 16.25 11.05 2.08
CA GLU A 411 15.31 11.99 1.47
C GLU A 411 15.21 11.83 -0.04
N SER A 412 16.32 11.74 -0.79
CA SER A 412 16.28 11.63 -2.25
C SER A 412 17.51 11.00 -2.87
N ILE A 413 17.34 10.45 -4.07
CA ILE A 413 18.39 9.96 -4.97
C ILE A 413 18.08 10.44 -6.39
N ASP A 414 19.09 11.01 -7.07
CA ASP A 414 19.03 11.47 -8.44
C ASP A 414 20.00 10.65 -9.29
N LEU A 415 19.50 10.08 -10.37
CA LEU A 415 20.26 9.31 -11.33
C LEU A 415 20.18 9.97 -12.71
N ALA A 416 21.28 9.91 -13.47
CA ALA A 416 21.28 10.33 -14.88
C ALA A 416 22.07 9.33 -15.71
N TRP A 417 21.64 9.09 -16.93
CA TRP A 417 22.33 8.24 -17.88
C TRP A 417 22.48 8.92 -19.23
N SER A 418 23.50 8.48 -19.97
CA SER A 418 23.73 8.92 -21.34
C SER A 418 24.26 7.75 -22.18
N GLY A 419 24.21 7.87 -23.48
CA GLY A 419 24.67 6.84 -24.41
C GLY A 419 23.67 6.59 -25.54
N ASP A 420 23.05 5.41 -25.58
CA ASP A 420 22.04 5.10 -26.60
C ASP A 420 20.78 5.95 -26.44
N SER A 421 20.48 6.39 -25.22
CA SER A 421 19.55 7.48 -24.92
C SER A 421 20.05 8.25 -23.70
N ASP A 422 19.70 9.53 -23.62
CA ASP A 422 19.93 10.36 -22.45
C ASP A 422 18.68 10.36 -21.57
N GLY A 423 18.85 10.34 -20.26
CA GLY A 423 17.70 10.38 -19.36
C GLY A 423 18.07 10.57 -17.90
N SER A 424 17.06 10.68 -17.08
CA SER A 424 17.21 10.87 -15.64
C SER A 424 16.08 10.23 -14.84
N MET A 425 16.35 9.95 -13.57
CA MET A 425 15.36 9.51 -12.61
C MET A 425 15.61 10.18 -11.27
N HIS A 426 14.55 10.68 -10.66
CA HIS A 426 14.53 11.17 -9.29
C HIS A 426 13.55 10.36 -8.44
N ILE A 427 13.96 10.00 -7.24
CA ILE A 427 13.09 9.41 -6.22
C ILE A 427 13.35 10.13 -4.91
N GLY A 428 12.31 10.61 -4.25
CA GLY A 428 12.47 11.30 -2.98
C GLY A 428 11.18 11.43 -2.16
N CYS A 429 11.35 11.86 -0.92
CA CYS A 429 10.26 12.17 0.01
C CYS A 429 10.05 13.69 0.22
N ASP A 430 10.81 14.52 -0.48
CA ASP A 430 10.64 15.98 -0.47
C ASP A 430 10.26 16.47 -1.87
N PRO A 431 8.97 16.72 -2.16
CA PRO A 431 8.53 17.18 -3.46
C PRO A 431 8.88 18.65 -3.73
N GLY A 432 9.41 19.37 -2.72
CA GLY A 432 9.51 20.82 -2.77
C GLY A 432 8.14 21.49 -2.83
N ALA A 433 8.11 22.74 -3.28
CA ALA A 433 6.84 23.43 -3.54
C ALA A 433 6.15 22.81 -4.76
N ILE A 434 4.88 22.46 -4.60
CA ILE A 434 4.02 22.01 -5.70
C ILE A 434 3.16 23.19 -6.14
N ASP A 435 3.67 23.92 -7.12
CA ASP A 435 2.95 25.05 -7.68
C ASP A 435 1.86 24.55 -8.66
N LYS A 436 0.74 25.27 -8.64
CA LYS A 436 -0.31 25.06 -9.64
C LYS A 436 0.24 25.43 -11.01
N PRO A 437 0.21 24.52 -12.01
CA PRO A 437 0.68 24.84 -13.34
C PRO A 437 -0.09 26.02 -13.97
N GLU A 438 0.60 26.84 -14.75
CA GLU A 438 -0.02 27.91 -15.50
C GLU A 438 -0.83 27.35 -16.68
N TYR A 439 -1.91 28.01 -17.02
CA TYR A 439 -2.74 27.70 -18.19
C TYR A 439 -3.17 28.97 -18.91
N ARG A 440 -3.36 28.86 -20.22
CA ARG A 440 -3.83 29.95 -21.04
C ARG A 440 -5.33 30.17 -20.86
N ASP A 441 -6.09 29.08 -20.84
CA ASP A 441 -7.53 29.08 -20.68
C ASP A 441 -7.99 27.88 -19.87
N SER A 442 -9.11 28.04 -19.16
CA SER A 442 -9.68 26.95 -18.37
C SER A 442 -11.19 26.91 -18.47
N LEU A 443 -11.72 25.69 -18.44
CA LEU A 443 -13.15 25.44 -18.44
C LEU A 443 -13.54 24.73 -17.15
N ASP A 444 -14.54 25.25 -16.42
CA ASP A 444 -15.24 24.48 -15.38
C ASP A 444 -16.29 23.62 -16.08
N ILE A 445 -16.01 22.32 -16.18
CA ILE A 445 -16.78 21.44 -17.07
C ILE A 445 -18.23 21.25 -16.61
N PHE A 446 -18.50 21.42 -15.33
CA PHE A 446 -19.84 21.22 -14.78
C PHE A 446 -20.62 22.54 -14.59
N ASP A 447 -19.95 23.69 -14.71
CA ASP A 447 -20.56 25.02 -14.57
C ASP A 447 -20.53 25.81 -15.91
N THR A 448 -20.50 25.11 -17.03
CA THR A 448 -20.42 25.72 -18.35
C THR A 448 -21.60 25.37 -19.25
N ASP A 449 -21.91 26.22 -20.20
CA ASP A 449 -22.88 25.89 -21.25
C ASP A 449 -22.26 24.97 -22.33
N VAL A 450 -23.12 24.22 -23.01
CA VAL A 450 -22.71 23.22 -24.01
C VAL A 450 -21.91 23.81 -25.16
N ILE A 451 -22.22 25.07 -25.59
CA ILE A 451 -21.56 25.72 -26.72
C ILE A 451 -20.13 26.08 -26.34
N SER A 452 -19.94 26.61 -25.14
CA SER A 452 -18.62 26.91 -24.57
C SER A 452 -17.79 25.69 -24.38
N ALA A 453 -18.37 24.60 -23.81
CA ALA A 453 -17.70 23.31 -23.66
C ALA A 453 -17.27 22.75 -25.04
N TYR A 454 -18.15 22.75 -26.03
CA TYR A 454 -17.83 22.27 -27.38
C TYR A 454 -16.70 23.08 -28.04
N LYS A 455 -16.71 24.41 -27.92
CA LYS A 455 -15.64 25.24 -28.47
C LYS A 455 -14.30 24.95 -27.83
N PHE A 456 -14.28 24.79 -26.51
CA PHE A 456 -13.09 24.48 -25.73
C PHE A 456 -12.51 23.11 -26.11
N ILE A 457 -13.36 22.07 -26.15
CA ILE A 457 -12.94 20.70 -26.52
C ILE A 457 -12.42 20.70 -27.98
N LYS A 458 -13.12 21.38 -28.89
CA LYS A 458 -12.68 21.50 -30.30
C LYS A 458 -11.33 22.19 -30.44
N GLU A 459 -11.03 23.16 -29.59
CA GLU A 459 -9.72 23.81 -29.59
C GLU A 459 -8.62 22.87 -29.13
N ILE A 460 -8.86 22.04 -28.07
CA ILE A 460 -7.95 20.99 -27.66
C ILE A 460 -7.71 19.97 -28.76
N MET A 461 -8.77 19.49 -29.43
CA MET A 461 -8.65 18.47 -30.49
C MET A 461 -7.95 18.95 -31.76
N ASN A 462 -7.88 20.23 -32.00
CA ASN A 462 -7.23 20.82 -33.21
C ASN A 462 -5.74 21.12 -32.99
N ARG A 463 -5.19 20.80 -31.85
CA ARG A 463 -3.79 20.91 -31.49
C ARG A 463 -3.12 19.57 -31.48
#